data_68bc1294f3bbb4f34c9b7f56ea1936b3
#
_entry.id   68bc1294f3bbb4f34c9b7f56ea1936b3
#
_cell.length_a   1.000
_cell.length_b   1.000
_cell.length_c   1.000
_cell.angle_alpha   90.00
_cell.angle_beta   90.00
_cell.angle_gamma   90.00
#
_symmetry.space_group_name_H-M   'P 1'
#
loop_
_entity.id
_entity.type
_entity.pdbx_description
1 polymer ?
#
loop_
_entity_poly.entity_id
_entity_poly.type
_entity_poly.pdbx_seq_one_letter_code
_entity_poly.pdbx_strand_id
1 'polypeptide(L)'
;MSHIRKEKQKMKVIYPDYLKQFQCSGKECPDTCCKGWGIQIDARTWKKYQEEKGSFGKQIRKNSNKRDRTLKFQEGVCNFLTKEGLCRLQQAKGAEFLCKTCREYPRHLEIYGEQKEWSLSLSCPEVAKLILTRERPIAWLAIEKDVESNYKGEVEEELVELYYKMREWLVEVIQEPTKPIAIKVAEAMALAHDFQKYQKKERKENWEEVEERIQSVWNRYQKENETGRLETKLKKFQGETELKNIYVGNYLKIFHEMEAIEEEFLKFVRQVEGNMGENKETIGKERRLIKDAKEQSAKREVFYQNLFLYFLSVYFVGGIYDGMLYTKVKLAVFSFLIIRELIEQKELKEGRWLREEETWKIAWQYARQIEHSSYNLERLEEELESKEAFSLEMMLYCVLA
;
A
#
# COMPACT_ATOMS: atom_id res chain seq x y z
N MET A 1 -7.05 -20.18 37.84
CA MET A 1 -6.43 -19.30 36.83
C MET A 1 -5.10 -19.91 36.44
N SER A 2 -5.06 -20.67 35.38
CA SER A 2 -3.82 -21.29 34.86
C SER A 2 -2.94 -20.18 34.28
N HIS A 3 -1.79 -19.95 34.88
CA HIS A 3 -0.73 -19.15 34.28
C HIS A 3 -0.23 -19.90 33.03
N ILE A 4 -0.70 -19.52 31.87
CA ILE A 4 -0.10 -19.96 30.60
C ILE A 4 1.31 -19.38 30.63
N ARG A 5 2.32 -20.24 30.79
CA ARG A 5 3.74 -19.89 30.60
C ARG A 5 3.87 -19.44 29.15
N LYS A 6 4.23 -18.19 28.97
CA LYS A 6 4.64 -17.68 27.66
C LYS A 6 5.98 -18.32 27.33
N GLU A 7 6.02 -19.13 26.30
CA GLU A 7 7.26 -19.69 25.79
C GLU A 7 7.99 -18.64 24.96
N LYS A 8 9.31 -18.58 25.09
CA LYS A 8 10.14 -17.77 24.22
C LYS A 8 10.28 -18.51 22.90
N GLN A 9 9.79 -17.90 21.84
CA GLN A 9 9.91 -18.40 20.47
C GLN A 9 10.89 -17.49 19.70
N LYS A 10 11.79 -18.09 18.94
CA LYS A 10 12.61 -17.32 17.99
C LYS A 10 11.70 -16.83 16.87
N MET A 11 11.70 -15.55 16.63
CA MET A 11 10.93 -14.95 15.54
C MET A 11 11.85 -14.11 14.66
N LYS A 12 11.68 -14.23 13.35
CA LYS A 12 12.31 -13.33 12.37
C LYS A 12 11.50 -12.04 12.33
N VAL A 13 12.13 -10.93 12.67
CA VAL A 13 11.52 -9.60 12.65
C VAL A 13 12.03 -8.86 11.43
N ILE A 14 11.12 -8.58 10.49
CA ILE A 14 11.38 -7.91 9.22
C ILE A 14 10.86 -6.49 9.29
N TYR A 15 11.62 -5.52 8.79
CA TYR A 15 11.20 -4.13 8.76
C TYR A 15 11.93 -3.34 7.68
N PRO A 16 11.29 -2.30 7.08
CA PRO A 16 11.95 -1.45 6.10
C PRO A 16 13.00 -0.56 6.75
N ASP A 17 14.05 -0.23 6.01
CA ASP A 17 15.21 0.55 6.46
C ASP A 17 14.87 1.97 6.95
N TYR A 18 13.70 2.48 6.58
CA TYR A 18 13.19 3.79 7.01
C TYR A 18 12.34 3.76 8.29
N LEU A 19 11.96 2.57 8.82
CA LEU A 19 11.04 2.45 9.96
C LEU A 19 11.44 3.32 11.16
N LYS A 20 12.73 3.33 11.48
CA LYS A 20 13.28 4.06 12.64
C LYS A 20 13.43 5.57 12.39
N GLN A 21 13.31 6.03 11.17
CA GLN A 21 13.45 7.44 10.79
C GLN A 21 12.14 8.20 10.95
N PHE A 22 11.02 7.48 11.10
CA PHE A 22 9.70 8.11 11.25
C PHE A 22 9.59 8.90 12.56
N GLN A 23 9.23 10.16 12.42
CA GLN A 23 8.87 11.08 13.51
C GLN A 23 7.54 11.77 13.17
N CYS A 24 6.62 11.79 14.14
CA CYS A 24 5.36 12.50 13.98
C CYS A 24 5.59 14.00 14.13
N SER A 25 5.16 14.82 13.17
CA SER A 25 5.26 16.29 13.19
C SER A 25 4.22 16.96 14.11
N GLY A 26 3.27 16.20 14.65
CA GLY A 26 2.28 16.69 15.62
C GLY A 26 1.46 17.85 15.06
N LYS A 27 1.55 19.04 15.68
CA LYS A 27 0.80 20.24 15.25
C LYS A 27 1.22 20.79 13.88
N GLU A 28 2.39 20.42 13.40
CA GLU A 28 2.93 20.86 12.10
C GLU A 28 2.53 19.90 10.96
N CYS A 29 1.82 18.82 11.30
CA CYS A 29 1.34 17.87 10.30
C CYS A 29 0.37 18.58 9.33
N PRO A 30 0.57 18.43 8.00
CA PRO A 30 -0.32 19.05 7.02
C PRO A 30 -1.75 18.51 7.06
N ASP A 31 -1.95 17.39 7.71
CA ASP A 31 -3.25 16.81 8.01
C ASP A 31 -3.21 16.10 9.38
N THR A 32 -4.26 15.39 9.76
CA THR A 32 -4.35 14.71 11.04
C THR A 32 -4.84 13.26 10.92
N CYS A 33 -4.22 12.36 11.68
CA CYS A 33 -4.72 10.98 11.85
C CYS A 33 -6.03 10.90 12.66
N CYS A 34 -6.54 12.02 13.17
CA CYS A 34 -7.81 12.12 13.90
C CYS A 34 -9.00 12.43 12.99
N LYS A 35 -8.92 12.14 11.69
CA LYS A 35 -9.95 12.47 10.69
C LYS A 35 -10.15 11.31 9.70
N GLY A 36 -11.38 11.10 9.27
CA GLY A 36 -11.73 10.28 8.09
C GLY A 36 -11.85 8.78 8.33
N TRP A 37 -11.61 8.24 9.53
CA TRP A 37 -11.70 6.79 9.78
C TRP A 37 -12.15 6.46 11.20
N GLY A 38 -12.70 5.24 11.40
CA GLY A 38 -13.16 4.76 12.69
C GLY A 38 -11.99 4.32 13.60
N ILE A 39 -11.89 4.89 14.79
CA ILE A 39 -10.84 4.53 15.76
C ILE A 39 -11.39 3.55 16.78
N GLN A 40 -10.95 2.29 16.67
CA GLN A 40 -11.25 1.22 17.61
C GLN A 40 -10.45 1.39 18.90
N ILE A 41 -11.10 1.25 20.04
CA ILE A 41 -10.47 1.28 21.36
C ILE A 41 -10.25 -0.16 21.82
N ASP A 42 -9.01 -0.57 22.03
CA ASP A 42 -8.67 -1.88 22.56
C ASP A 42 -9.25 -2.11 23.98
N ALA A 43 -9.47 -3.38 24.33
CA ALA A 43 -10.16 -3.75 25.57
C ALA A 43 -9.46 -3.21 26.85
N ARG A 44 -8.12 -3.18 26.87
CA ARG A 44 -7.32 -2.67 27.99
C ARG A 44 -7.52 -1.17 28.16
N THR A 45 -7.43 -0.42 27.06
CA THR A 45 -7.62 1.03 27.05
C THR A 45 -9.08 1.39 27.32
N TRP A 46 -10.04 0.59 26.80
CA TRP A 46 -11.46 0.79 27.13
C TRP A 46 -11.71 0.74 28.61
N LYS A 47 -11.18 -0.28 29.33
CA LYS A 47 -11.29 -0.39 30.77
C LYS A 47 -10.71 0.85 31.49
N LYS A 48 -9.51 1.27 31.09
CA LYS A 48 -8.84 2.47 31.60
C LYS A 48 -9.69 3.74 31.41
N TYR A 49 -10.33 3.89 30.24
CA TYR A 49 -11.22 5.01 29.94
C TYR A 49 -12.50 5.02 30.76
N GLN A 50 -13.05 3.84 31.07
CA GLN A 50 -14.24 3.73 31.94
C GLN A 50 -13.91 4.04 33.42
N GLU A 51 -12.72 3.70 33.87
CA GLU A 51 -12.26 3.92 35.27
C GLU A 51 -11.77 5.35 35.52
N GLU A 52 -11.52 6.15 34.46
CA GLU A 52 -11.04 7.54 34.61
C GLU A 52 -12.09 8.40 35.32
N LYS A 53 -11.65 9.12 36.37
CA LYS A 53 -12.52 9.91 37.28
C LYS A 53 -12.59 11.39 36.86
N GLY A 54 -13.49 12.12 37.52
CA GLY A 54 -13.63 13.57 37.35
C GLY A 54 -14.28 13.99 36.03
N SER A 55 -14.13 15.25 35.68
CA SER A 55 -14.71 15.86 34.49
C SER A 55 -14.13 15.27 33.20
N PHE A 56 -12.83 14.95 33.19
CA PHE A 56 -12.14 14.35 32.05
C PHE A 56 -12.67 12.95 31.75
N GLY A 57 -12.87 12.10 32.77
CA GLY A 57 -13.47 10.78 32.55
C GLY A 57 -14.90 10.86 32.02
N LYS A 58 -15.70 11.87 32.47
CA LYS A 58 -17.03 12.12 31.90
C LYS A 58 -16.95 12.51 30.41
N GLN A 59 -15.97 13.34 30.02
CA GLN A 59 -15.75 13.71 28.63
C GLN A 59 -15.34 12.50 27.76
N ILE A 60 -14.47 11.61 28.28
CA ILE A 60 -14.08 10.40 27.57
C ILE A 60 -15.30 9.53 27.27
N ARG A 61 -16.11 9.21 28.32
CA ARG A 61 -17.30 8.38 28.13
C ARG A 61 -18.35 9.01 27.21
N LYS A 62 -18.52 10.34 27.24
CA LYS A 62 -19.42 11.07 26.34
C LYS A 62 -18.96 10.95 24.88
N ASN A 63 -17.64 11.00 24.62
CA ASN A 63 -17.03 11.00 23.31
C ASN A 63 -16.53 9.61 22.85
N SER A 64 -17.01 8.55 23.49
CA SER A 64 -16.80 7.16 23.09
C SER A 64 -18.13 6.47 22.85
N ASN A 65 -18.14 5.50 21.94
CA ASN A 65 -19.29 4.64 21.70
C ASN A 65 -19.12 3.35 22.52
N LYS A 66 -20.06 3.09 23.45
CA LYS A 66 -19.99 1.92 24.33
C LYS A 66 -20.26 0.61 23.57
N ARG A 67 -21.14 0.63 22.56
CA ARG A 67 -21.53 -0.56 21.81
C ARG A 67 -20.34 -1.14 21.04
N ASP A 68 -19.66 -0.28 20.28
CA ASP A 68 -18.64 -0.66 19.31
C ASP A 68 -17.21 -0.39 19.84
N ARG A 69 -17.08 0.18 21.06
CA ARG A 69 -15.80 0.62 21.64
C ARG A 69 -14.99 1.48 20.67
N THR A 70 -15.61 2.48 20.06
CA THR A 70 -14.96 3.41 19.16
C THR A 70 -14.93 4.82 19.73
N LEU A 71 -14.00 5.66 19.29
CA LEU A 71 -14.07 7.09 19.52
C LEU A 71 -15.19 7.70 18.66
N LYS A 72 -15.86 8.74 19.16
CA LYS A 72 -16.87 9.47 18.40
C LYS A 72 -16.24 10.55 17.54
N PHE A 73 -16.83 10.73 16.38
CA PHE A 73 -16.47 11.72 15.38
C PHE A 73 -17.65 12.68 15.17
N GLN A 74 -17.34 13.92 14.86
CA GLN A 74 -18.28 14.92 14.41
C GLN A 74 -17.75 15.48 13.09
N GLU A 75 -18.57 15.45 12.05
CA GLU A 75 -18.16 15.89 10.71
C GLU A 75 -16.84 15.25 10.22
N GLY A 76 -16.70 13.95 10.47
CA GLY A 76 -15.49 13.19 10.10
C GLY A 76 -14.25 13.44 10.96
N VAL A 77 -14.33 14.26 12.03
CA VAL A 77 -13.22 14.62 12.92
C VAL A 77 -13.41 14.03 14.30
N CYS A 78 -12.36 13.45 14.89
CA CYS A 78 -12.37 12.92 16.24
C CYS A 78 -12.69 14.02 17.28
N ASN A 79 -13.63 13.76 18.18
CA ASN A 79 -14.05 14.73 19.19
C ASN A 79 -12.95 15.10 20.22
N PHE A 80 -11.81 14.41 20.20
CA PHE A 80 -10.64 14.74 21.01
C PHE A 80 -9.59 15.58 20.28
N LEU A 81 -9.79 15.90 19.01
CA LEU A 81 -8.91 16.83 18.29
C LEU A 81 -9.20 18.26 18.77
N THR A 82 -8.16 19.01 19.08
CA THR A 82 -8.27 20.43 19.42
C THR A 82 -8.21 21.28 18.15
N LYS A 83 -8.56 22.57 18.27
CA LYS A 83 -8.43 23.54 17.18
C LYS A 83 -6.97 23.75 16.74
N GLU A 84 -6.04 23.49 17.64
CA GLU A 84 -4.60 23.56 17.40
C GLU A 84 -4.03 22.27 16.75
N GLY A 85 -4.88 21.31 16.36
CA GLY A 85 -4.45 20.07 15.73
C GLY A 85 -3.86 19.02 16.66
N LEU A 86 -4.06 19.14 17.99
CA LEU A 86 -3.52 18.24 19.00
C LEU A 86 -4.59 17.37 19.64
N CYS A 87 -4.20 16.17 20.10
CA CYS A 87 -5.10 15.24 20.79
C CYS A 87 -5.23 15.58 22.27
N ARG A 88 -6.45 15.87 22.76
CA ARG A 88 -6.73 16.14 24.19
C ARG A 88 -6.37 14.97 25.11
N LEU A 89 -6.54 13.73 24.65
CA LEU A 89 -6.17 12.54 25.43
C LEU A 89 -4.66 12.52 25.68
N GLN A 90 -3.89 12.78 24.62
CA GLN A 90 -2.44 12.82 24.69
C GLN A 90 -1.91 14.01 25.51
N GLN A 91 -2.49 15.19 25.33
CA GLN A 91 -2.12 16.39 26.09
C GLN A 91 -2.36 16.21 27.60
N ALA A 92 -3.49 15.60 27.97
CA ALA A 92 -3.87 15.45 29.37
C ALA A 92 -3.14 14.34 30.12
N LYS A 93 -2.77 13.24 29.44
CA LYS A 93 -2.30 12.01 30.08
C LYS A 93 -1.11 11.34 29.38
N GLY A 94 -0.55 11.95 28.34
CA GLY A 94 0.56 11.40 27.57
C GLY A 94 0.17 10.32 26.56
N ALA A 95 1.12 9.90 25.75
CA ALA A 95 0.94 8.91 24.67
C ALA A 95 0.48 7.53 25.20
N GLU A 96 0.92 7.14 26.40
CA GLU A 96 0.54 5.87 27.04
C GLU A 96 -0.94 5.80 27.45
N PHE A 97 -1.64 6.91 27.37
CA PHE A 97 -3.07 6.95 27.61
C PHE A 97 -3.89 6.72 26.35
N LEU A 98 -3.30 6.83 25.19
CA LEU A 98 -3.97 6.58 23.91
C LEU A 98 -4.33 5.09 23.75
N CYS A 99 -5.41 4.82 23.01
CA CYS A 99 -5.69 3.45 22.56
C CYS A 99 -4.61 2.95 21.61
N LYS A 100 -4.52 1.62 21.46
CA LYS A 100 -3.49 0.96 20.64
C LYS A 100 -3.44 1.55 19.24
N THR A 101 -4.59 1.69 18.58
CA THR A 101 -4.71 2.28 17.24
C THR A 101 -4.05 3.66 17.14
N CYS A 102 -4.41 4.60 18.04
CA CYS A 102 -3.85 5.96 18.02
C CYS A 102 -2.37 6.02 18.39
N ARG A 103 -1.90 5.13 19.28
CA ARG A 103 -0.52 5.10 19.74
C ARG A 103 0.43 4.51 18.71
N GLU A 104 -0.04 3.50 17.98
CA GLU A 104 0.78 2.74 17.04
C GLU A 104 0.78 3.36 15.64
N TYR A 105 -0.33 3.98 15.20
CA TYR A 105 -0.40 4.62 13.89
C TYR A 105 0.76 5.64 13.70
N PRO A 106 1.41 5.65 12.56
CA PRO A 106 1.17 4.89 11.32
C PRO A 106 1.91 3.55 11.26
N ARG A 107 2.41 3.05 12.39
CA ARG A 107 3.10 1.74 12.46
C ARG A 107 2.08 0.62 12.35
N HIS A 108 2.39 -0.34 11.51
CA HIS A 108 1.61 -1.54 11.32
C HIS A 108 2.49 -2.76 11.59
N LEU A 109 1.94 -3.76 12.26
CA LEU A 109 2.62 -5.01 12.57
C LEU A 109 1.75 -6.17 12.14
N GLU A 110 2.28 -6.97 11.21
CA GLU A 110 1.71 -8.25 10.82
C GLU A 110 2.52 -9.41 11.39
N ILE A 111 1.84 -10.53 11.60
CA ILE A 111 2.46 -11.76 12.11
C ILE A 111 2.03 -12.89 11.19
N TYR A 112 3.01 -13.49 10.50
CA TYR A 112 2.84 -14.63 9.61
C TYR A 112 3.72 -15.76 10.12
N GLY A 113 3.13 -16.82 10.72
CA GLY A 113 3.91 -17.89 11.33
C GLY A 113 4.91 -17.37 12.36
N GLU A 114 6.17 -17.73 12.19
CA GLU A 114 7.29 -17.28 13.03
C GLU A 114 7.90 -15.93 12.59
N GLN A 115 7.26 -15.24 11.66
CA GLN A 115 7.75 -13.97 11.12
C GLN A 115 6.88 -12.80 11.61
N LYS A 116 7.53 -11.72 12.03
CA LYS A 116 6.92 -10.43 12.37
C LYS A 116 7.38 -9.39 11.38
N GLU A 117 6.45 -8.74 10.72
CA GLU A 117 6.76 -7.70 9.77
C GLU A 117 6.19 -6.36 10.20
N TRP A 118 7.08 -5.37 10.29
CA TRP A 118 6.72 -3.99 10.54
C TRP A 118 6.65 -3.20 9.25
N SER A 119 5.66 -2.34 9.15
CA SER A 119 5.54 -1.35 8.09
C SER A 119 5.09 0.00 8.65
N LEU A 120 5.08 1.02 7.80
CA LEU A 120 4.46 2.33 8.08
C LEU A 120 3.43 2.61 7.01
N SER A 121 2.21 3.00 7.38
CA SER A 121 1.14 3.31 6.44
C SER A 121 1.41 4.59 5.65
N LEU A 122 1.34 4.51 4.32
CA LEU A 122 1.48 5.63 3.39
C LEU A 122 0.34 6.66 3.54
N SER A 123 -0.75 6.28 4.20
CA SER A 123 -1.85 7.17 4.57
C SER A 123 -1.46 8.26 5.59
N CYS A 124 -0.24 8.21 6.15
CA CYS A 124 0.36 9.27 6.94
C CYS A 124 1.22 10.18 6.04
N PRO A 125 0.98 11.52 6.00
CA PRO A 125 1.74 12.42 5.13
C PRO A 125 3.25 12.41 5.42
N GLU A 126 3.65 12.29 6.69
CA GLU A 126 5.08 12.20 7.05
C GLU A 126 5.73 10.89 6.57
N VAL A 127 4.97 9.80 6.53
CA VAL A 127 5.44 8.53 5.96
C VAL A 127 5.53 8.63 4.43
N ALA A 128 4.52 9.22 3.79
CA ALA A 128 4.54 9.43 2.34
C ALA A 128 5.75 10.26 1.92
N LYS A 129 6.00 11.37 2.61
CA LYS A 129 7.21 12.17 2.42
C LYS A 129 8.46 11.33 2.64
N LEU A 130 8.58 10.63 3.78
CA LEU A 130 9.74 9.83 4.14
C LEU A 130 10.07 8.75 3.09
N ILE A 131 9.06 8.10 2.52
CA ILE A 131 9.26 7.01 1.55
C ILE A 131 9.50 7.56 0.14
N LEU A 132 8.74 8.56 -0.29
CA LEU A 132 8.64 8.95 -1.69
C LEU A 132 9.62 10.07 -2.09
N THR A 133 10.30 10.70 -1.13
CA THR A 133 11.40 11.65 -1.42
C THR A 133 12.79 11.00 -1.29
N ARG A 134 12.87 9.68 -1.16
CA ARG A 134 14.14 8.95 -1.09
C ARG A 134 14.85 8.96 -2.43
N GLU A 135 16.16 9.08 -2.39
CA GLU A 135 17.03 8.99 -3.57
C GLU A 135 17.44 7.55 -3.92
N ARG A 136 17.03 6.58 -3.08
CA ARG A 136 17.34 5.15 -3.25
C ARG A 136 16.12 4.28 -2.99
N PRO A 137 16.08 3.07 -3.55
CA PRO A 137 15.01 2.11 -3.30
C PRO A 137 14.89 1.73 -1.82
N ILE A 138 13.68 1.31 -1.41
CA ILE A 138 13.42 0.73 -0.10
C ILE A 138 14.21 -0.58 0.03
N ALA A 139 14.82 -0.78 1.20
CA ALA A 139 15.45 -2.04 1.58
C ALA A 139 14.80 -2.60 2.85
N TRP A 140 14.75 -3.93 2.96
CA TRP A 140 14.24 -4.61 4.15
C TRP A 140 15.37 -5.16 4.96
N LEU A 141 15.25 -5.04 6.28
CA LEU A 141 16.17 -5.58 7.27
C LEU A 141 15.47 -6.70 8.02
N ALA A 142 16.20 -7.76 8.32
CA ALA A 142 15.71 -8.87 9.12
C ALA A 142 16.63 -9.12 10.31
N ILE A 143 16.04 -9.37 11.49
CA ILE A 143 16.77 -9.74 12.70
C ILE A 143 16.04 -10.88 13.41
N GLU A 144 16.79 -11.80 14.00
CA GLU A 144 16.20 -12.82 14.90
C GLU A 144 16.06 -12.23 16.31
N LYS A 145 14.91 -12.47 16.93
CA LYS A 145 14.64 -12.11 18.33
C LYS A 145 13.88 -13.19 19.06
N ASP A 146 14.26 -13.42 20.32
CA ASP A 146 13.42 -14.18 21.24
C ASP A 146 12.23 -13.31 21.63
N VAL A 147 11.04 -13.72 21.26
CA VAL A 147 9.79 -13.00 21.55
C VAL A 147 8.86 -13.90 22.34
N GLU A 148 8.23 -13.37 23.39
CA GLU A 148 7.10 -14.04 24.01
C GLU A 148 5.93 -14.03 23.02
N SER A 149 5.61 -15.19 22.44
CA SER A 149 4.48 -15.34 21.52
C SER A 149 3.48 -16.35 22.06
N ASN A 150 2.21 -16.04 21.93
CA ASN A 150 1.10 -16.99 22.10
C ASN A 150 0.52 -17.35 20.72
N TYR A 151 1.21 -17.03 19.64
CA TYR A 151 0.77 -17.32 18.29
C TYR A 151 0.81 -18.84 18.09
N LYS A 152 -0.33 -19.44 17.90
CA LYS A 152 -0.48 -20.80 17.40
C LYS A 152 -0.80 -20.64 15.92
N GLY A 153 0.18 -20.98 15.07
CA GLY A 153 0.09 -20.78 13.63
C GLY A 153 -1.20 -21.33 13.05
N GLU A 154 -1.99 -20.46 12.44
CA GLU A 154 -3.13 -20.84 11.59
C GLU A 154 -2.67 -21.12 10.15
N VAL A 155 -1.40 -20.81 9.84
CA VAL A 155 -0.80 -20.91 8.51
C VAL A 155 0.41 -21.84 8.56
N GLU A 156 0.56 -22.70 7.56
CA GLU A 156 1.72 -23.59 7.39
C GLU A 156 3.00 -22.75 7.16
N GLU A 157 4.09 -23.08 7.88
CA GLU A 157 5.33 -22.28 7.83
C GLU A 157 5.98 -22.32 6.44
N GLU A 158 5.88 -23.45 5.74
CA GLU A 158 6.35 -23.64 4.38
C GLU A 158 5.65 -22.65 3.41
N LEU A 159 4.36 -22.40 3.61
CA LEU A 159 3.63 -21.41 2.83
C LEU A 159 4.16 -20.00 3.11
N VAL A 160 4.41 -19.68 4.37
CA VAL A 160 4.96 -18.37 4.76
C VAL A 160 6.32 -18.15 4.10
N GLU A 161 7.24 -19.12 4.21
CA GLU A 161 8.57 -19.05 3.60
C GLU A 161 8.50 -18.89 2.09
N LEU A 162 7.60 -19.64 1.43
CA LEU A 162 7.40 -19.55 -0.02
C LEU A 162 6.91 -18.16 -0.46
N TYR A 163 5.96 -17.55 0.29
CA TYR A 163 5.49 -16.20 -0.02
C TYR A 163 6.58 -15.15 0.16
N TYR A 164 7.39 -15.25 1.21
CA TYR A 164 8.53 -14.35 1.38
C TYR A 164 9.55 -14.50 0.26
N LYS A 165 9.86 -15.73 -0.16
CA LYS A 165 10.76 -16.02 -1.28
C LYS A 165 10.24 -15.45 -2.60
N MET A 166 8.95 -15.65 -2.91
CA MET A 166 8.33 -15.04 -4.10
C MET A 166 8.37 -13.52 -4.06
N ARG A 167 8.10 -12.91 -2.89
CA ARG A 167 8.19 -11.46 -2.72
C ARG A 167 9.63 -10.95 -2.92
N GLU A 168 10.62 -11.63 -2.41
CA GLU A 168 12.04 -11.28 -2.63
C GLU A 168 12.38 -11.24 -4.12
N TRP A 169 11.94 -12.21 -4.90
CA TRP A 169 12.13 -12.20 -6.36
C TRP A 169 11.39 -11.06 -7.05
N LEU A 170 10.16 -10.75 -6.64
CA LEU A 170 9.44 -9.60 -7.18
C LEU A 170 10.16 -8.28 -6.83
N VAL A 171 10.71 -8.16 -5.63
CA VAL A 171 11.53 -7.01 -5.22
C VAL A 171 12.80 -6.92 -6.06
N GLU A 172 13.48 -8.03 -6.34
CA GLU A 172 14.67 -8.09 -7.21
C GLU A 172 14.35 -7.57 -8.62
N VAL A 173 13.22 -8.00 -9.20
CA VAL A 173 12.73 -7.48 -10.50
C VAL A 173 12.54 -5.97 -10.48
N ILE A 174 11.93 -5.45 -9.43
CA ILE A 174 11.66 -4.01 -9.30
C ILE A 174 12.93 -3.21 -9.02
N GLN A 175 13.92 -3.79 -8.37
CA GLN A 175 15.19 -3.12 -8.03
C GLN A 175 16.25 -3.23 -9.14
N GLU A 176 15.96 -3.91 -10.23
CA GLU A 176 16.84 -3.98 -11.39
C GLU A 176 17.16 -2.55 -11.91
N PRO A 177 18.45 -2.13 -11.97
CA PRO A 177 18.78 -0.72 -12.19
C PRO A 177 18.71 -0.23 -13.63
N THR A 178 18.74 -1.13 -14.61
CA THR A 178 18.91 -0.77 -16.02
C THR A 178 17.58 -0.56 -16.76
N LYS A 179 16.47 -1.03 -16.21
CA LYS A 179 15.15 -0.98 -16.84
C LYS A 179 14.27 0.15 -16.33
N PRO A 180 13.45 0.78 -17.20
CA PRO A 180 12.40 1.70 -16.76
C PRO A 180 11.39 1.02 -15.82
N ILE A 181 10.85 1.79 -14.88
CA ILE A 181 9.91 1.25 -13.88
C ILE A 181 8.68 0.59 -14.52
N ALA A 182 8.16 1.10 -15.63
CA ALA A 182 7.03 0.50 -16.32
C ALA A 182 7.32 -0.94 -16.79
N ILE A 183 8.52 -1.19 -17.32
CA ILE A 183 8.96 -2.55 -17.71
C ILE A 183 9.06 -3.44 -16.47
N LYS A 184 9.68 -2.97 -15.39
CA LYS A 184 9.83 -3.73 -14.14
C LYS A 184 8.48 -4.11 -13.53
N VAL A 185 7.53 -3.19 -13.52
CA VAL A 185 6.15 -3.44 -13.03
C VAL A 185 5.44 -4.48 -13.92
N ALA A 186 5.57 -4.36 -15.24
CA ALA A 186 5.00 -5.34 -16.19
C ALA A 186 5.59 -6.75 -15.98
N GLU A 187 6.90 -6.84 -15.81
CA GLU A 187 7.61 -8.09 -15.53
C GLU A 187 7.19 -8.70 -14.21
N ALA A 188 7.12 -7.91 -13.13
CA ALA A 188 6.68 -8.37 -11.81
C ALA A 188 5.23 -8.88 -11.85
N MET A 189 4.35 -8.20 -12.58
CA MET A 189 2.96 -8.61 -12.75
C MET A 189 2.84 -9.92 -13.53
N ALA A 190 3.59 -10.09 -14.63
CA ALA A 190 3.62 -11.33 -15.41
C ALA A 190 4.18 -12.51 -14.59
N LEU A 191 5.23 -12.27 -13.80
CA LEU A 191 5.83 -13.26 -12.90
C LEU A 191 4.84 -13.70 -11.81
N ALA A 192 4.17 -12.76 -11.17
CA ALA A 192 3.15 -13.05 -10.15
C ALA A 192 1.95 -13.82 -10.70
N HIS A 193 1.52 -13.49 -11.93
CA HIS A 193 0.47 -14.24 -12.64
C HIS A 193 0.88 -15.71 -12.85
N ASP A 194 2.14 -15.96 -13.17
CA ASP A 194 2.63 -17.32 -13.34
C ASP A 194 2.82 -18.04 -12.00
N PHE A 195 3.25 -17.36 -10.93
CA PHE A 195 3.26 -17.92 -9.58
C PHE A 195 1.86 -18.36 -9.12
N GLN A 196 0.83 -17.54 -9.38
CA GLN A 196 -0.56 -17.89 -9.04
C GLN A 196 -1.02 -19.21 -9.66
N LYS A 197 -0.55 -19.55 -10.86
CA LYS A 197 -0.91 -20.82 -11.53
C LYS A 197 -0.37 -22.06 -10.82
N TYR A 198 0.77 -21.92 -10.16
CA TYR A 198 1.54 -23.03 -9.60
C TYR A 198 1.56 -23.06 -8.08
N GLN A 199 0.93 -22.09 -7.42
CA GLN A 199 0.76 -22.17 -5.98
C GLN A 199 -0.11 -23.36 -5.59
N LYS A 200 0.01 -23.81 -4.35
CA LYS A 200 -0.73 -24.94 -3.80
C LYS A 200 -2.24 -24.72 -3.92
N LYS A 201 -2.92 -25.65 -4.56
CA LYS A 201 -4.39 -25.61 -4.77
C LYS A 201 -5.14 -26.51 -3.81
N GLU A 202 -4.50 -27.58 -3.31
CA GLU A 202 -5.09 -28.58 -2.44
C GLU A 202 -4.23 -28.83 -1.19
N ARG A 203 -4.89 -29.11 -0.04
CA ARG A 203 -4.22 -29.40 1.23
C ARG A 203 -3.29 -30.63 1.21
N LYS A 204 -3.43 -31.52 0.21
CA LYS A 204 -2.66 -32.75 0.10
C LYS A 204 -1.43 -32.66 -0.80
N GLU A 205 -1.18 -31.51 -1.43
CA GLU A 205 0.01 -31.34 -2.26
C GLU A 205 1.29 -31.34 -1.41
N ASN A 206 2.32 -31.98 -1.94
CA ASN A 206 3.65 -31.99 -1.31
C ASN A 206 4.31 -30.61 -1.47
N TRP A 207 4.79 -30.02 -0.38
CA TRP A 207 5.44 -28.70 -0.39
C TRP A 207 6.69 -28.66 -1.26
N GLU A 208 7.50 -29.73 -1.29
CA GLU A 208 8.68 -29.81 -2.16
C GLU A 208 8.30 -29.66 -3.63
N GLU A 209 7.24 -30.32 -4.08
CA GLU A 209 6.76 -30.20 -5.47
C GLU A 209 6.21 -28.81 -5.78
N VAL A 210 5.53 -28.17 -4.83
CA VAL A 210 5.04 -26.79 -4.98
C VAL A 210 6.21 -25.83 -5.11
N GLU A 211 7.21 -25.95 -4.23
CA GLU A 211 8.41 -25.13 -4.24
C GLU A 211 9.22 -25.31 -5.54
N GLU A 212 9.42 -26.54 -5.99
CA GLU A 212 10.10 -26.83 -7.26
C GLU A 212 9.38 -26.19 -8.46
N ARG A 213 8.05 -26.27 -8.51
CA ARG A 213 7.25 -25.61 -9.58
C ARG A 213 7.44 -24.09 -9.55
N ILE A 214 7.35 -23.48 -8.38
CA ILE A 214 7.54 -22.02 -8.21
C ILE A 214 8.97 -21.62 -8.57
N GLN A 215 9.98 -22.41 -8.14
CA GLN A 215 11.38 -22.20 -8.51
C GLN A 215 11.60 -22.32 -10.03
N SER A 216 10.91 -23.24 -10.70
CA SER A 216 11.00 -23.40 -12.15
C SER A 216 10.45 -22.17 -12.90
N VAL A 217 9.39 -21.51 -12.36
CA VAL A 217 8.88 -20.24 -12.90
C VAL A 217 9.94 -19.16 -12.82
N TRP A 218 10.59 -19.02 -11.66
CA TRP A 218 11.66 -18.04 -11.46
C TRP A 218 12.84 -18.27 -12.40
N ASN A 219 13.33 -19.52 -12.48
CA ASN A 219 14.45 -19.88 -13.36
C ASN A 219 14.15 -19.60 -14.85
N ARG A 220 12.90 -19.88 -15.27
CA ARG A 220 12.44 -19.54 -16.62
C ARG A 220 12.43 -18.04 -16.85
N TYR A 221 11.94 -17.26 -15.88
CA TYR A 221 11.92 -15.80 -15.94
C TYR A 221 13.34 -15.25 -16.11
N GLN A 222 14.29 -15.68 -15.28
CA GLN A 222 15.69 -15.26 -15.37
C GLN A 222 16.27 -15.55 -16.76
N LYS A 223 16.10 -16.77 -17.27
CA LYS A 223 16.57 -17.16 -18.61
C LYS A 223 15.93 -16.32 -19.73
N GLU A 224 14.63 -16.06 -19.66
CA GLU A 224 13.94 -15.22 -20.66
C GLU A 224 14.42 -13.76 -20.58
N ASN A 225 14.73 -13.27 -19.39
CA ASN A 225 15.29 -11.94 -19.17
C ASN A 225 16.70 -11.82 -19.77
N GLU A 226 17.61 -12.73 -19.44
CA GLU A 226 18.97 -12.79 -19.96
C GLU A 226 19.03 -12.85 -21.50
N THR A 227 18.09 -13.56 -22.11
CA THR A 227 18.00 -13.71 -23.57
C THR A 227 17.25 -12.58 -24.28
N GLY A 228 16.72 -11.58 -23.56
CA GLY A 228 15.88 -10.51 -24.10
C GLY A 228 14.52 -10.97 -24.62
N ARG A 229 14.15 -12.24 -24.42
CA ARG A 229 12.87 -12.81 -24.87
C ARG A 229 11.69 -12.19 -24.13
N LEU A 230 11.85 -11.91 -22.84
CA LEU A 230 10.81 -11.29 -22.03
C LEU A 230 10.50 -9.87 -22.53
N GLU A 231 11.51 -9.05 -22.77
CA GLU A 231 11.35 -7.71 -23.35
C GLU A 231 10.65 -7.77 -24.71
N THR A 232 11.02 -8.73 -25.56
CA THR A 232 10.37 -8.94 -26.87
C THR A 232 8.88 -9.26 -26.73
N LYS A 233 8.48 -10.06 -25.73
CA LYS A 233 7.08 -10.37 -25.43
C LYS A 233 6.31 -9.15 -24.96
N LEU A 234 6.95 -8.23 -24.22
CA LEU A 234 6.32 -7.02 -23.69
C LEU A 234 6.19 -5.90 -24.73
N LYS A 235 7.02 -5.88 -25.76
CA LYS A 235 6.99 -4.84 -26.83
C LYS A 235 5.62 -4.68 -27.49
N LYS A 236 4.85 -5.76 -27.64
CA LYS A 236 3.51 -5.71 -28.26
C LYS A 236 2.49 -4.89 -27.47
N PHE A 237 2.74 -4.62 -26.18
CA PHE A 237 1.87 -3.82 -25.33
C PHE A 237 2.28 -2.34 -25.27
N GLN A 238 3.38 -1.96 -25.88
CA GLN A 238 3.90 -0.60 -25.82
C GLN A 238 3.18 0.33 -26.82
N GLY A 239 2.98 1.57 -26.41
CA GLY A 239 2.47 2.64 -27.27
C GLY A 239 0.96 2.68 -27.49
N GLU A 240 0.20 1.78 -26.90
CA GLU A 240 -1.27 1.69 -27.03
C GLU A 240 -1.99 2.71 -26.12
N THR A 241 -1.70 4.00 -26.35
CA THR A 241 -2.22 5.11 -25.51
C THR A 241 -3.75 5.19 -25.51
N GLU A 242 -4.42 4.84 -26.62
CA GLU A 242 -5.89 4.85 -26.68
C GLU A 242 -6.48 3.79 -25.76
N LEU A 243 -5.97 2.56 -25.81
CA LEU A 243 -6.40 1.48 -24.92
C LEU A 243 -6.13 1.83 -23.46
N LYS A 244 -4.93 2.37 -23.14
CA LYS A 244 -4.62 2.87 -21.80
C LYS A 244 -5.69 3.86 -21.32
N ASN A 245 -6.01 4.88 -22.12
CA ASN A 245 -6.96 5.90 -21.70
C ASN A 245 -8.36 5.34 -21.44
N ILE A 246 -8.82 4.38 -22.25
CA ILE A 246 -10.11 3.71 -22.06
C ILE A 246 -10.11 2.93 -20.73
N TYR A 247 -9.10 2.09 -20.50
CA TYR A 247 -9.07 1.24 -19.31
C TYR A 247 -8.80 2.04 -18.04
N VAL A 248 -7.86 2.97 -18.05
CA VAL A 248 -7.60 3.82 -16.87
C VAL A 248 -8.80 4.71 -16.55
N GLY A 249 -9.52 5.22 -17.56
CA GLY A 249 -10.80 5.90 -17.37
C GLY A 249 -11.83 5.02 -16.65
N ASN A 250 -11.91 3.74 -17.01
CA ASN A 250 -12.79 2.80 -16.32
C ASN A 250 -12.30 2.47 -14.90
N TYR A 251 -10.99 2.43 -14.66
CA TYR A 251 -10.42 2.24 -13.32
C TYR A 251 -10.75 3.43 -12.40
N LEU A 252 -10.73 4.65 -12.91
CA LEU A 252 -11.11 5.85 -12.14
C LEU A 252 -12.57 5.83 -11.71
N LYS A 253 -13.49 5.21 -12.48
CA LYS A 253 -14.91 5.07 -12.12
C LYS A 253 -15.15 4.26 -10.85
N ILE A 254 -14.22 3.36 -10.48
CA ILE A 254 -14.35 2.56 -9.25
C ILE A 254 -14.45 3.45 -8.01
N PHE A 255 -13.79 4.59 -8.03
CA PHE A 255 -13.83 5.56 -6.92
C PHE A 255 -15.22 6.19 -6.70
N HIS A 256 -16.16 6.08 -7.64
CA HIS A 256 -17.54 6.56 -7.46
C HIS A 256 -18.34 5.68 -6.49
N GLU A 257 -17.97 4.42 -6.34
CA GLU A 257 -18.64 3.44 -5.47
C GLU A 257 -17.98 3.30 -4.09
N MET A 258 -16.88 4.02 -3.85
CA MET A 258 -16.14 3.99 -2.61
C MET A 258 -16.70 4.93 -1.54
N GLU A 259 -16.52 4.57 -0.27
CA GLU A 259 -16.73 5.50 0.84
C GLU A 259 -15.77 6.69 0.71
N ALA A 260 -16.30 7.90 0.89
CA ALA A 260 -15.50 9.11 0.82
C ALA A 260 -14.70 9.32 2.12
N ILE A 261 -13.40 8.99 2.08
CA ILE A 261 -12.44 9.28 3.15
C ILE A 261 -11.76 10.62 2.89
N GLU A 262 -11.36 10.86 1.64
CA GLU A 262 -10.70 12.10 1.19
C GLU A 262 -11.49 12.75 0.04
N GLU A 263 -12.42 13.64 0.39
CA GLU A 263 -13.31 14.28 -0.61
C GLU A 263 -12.56 15.07 -1.68
N GLU A 264 -11.51 15.79 -1.31
CA GLU A 264 -10.71 16.58 -2.26
C GLU A 264 -9.98 15.67 -3.26
N PHE A 265 -9.51 14.51 -2.80
CA PHE A 265 -8.93 13.50 -3.69
C PHE A 265 -9.99 12.96 -4.66
N LEU A 266 -11.18 12.61 -4.19
CA LEU A 266 -12.27 12.13 -5.05
C LEU A 266 -12.76 13.19 -6.06
N LYS A 267 -12.77 14.47 -5.69
CA LYS A 267 -13.05 15.56 -6.65
C LYS A 267 -11.97 15.61 -7.73
N PHE A 268 -10.71 15.45 -7.34
CA PHE A 268 -9.60 15.44 -8.29
C PHE A 268 -9.67 14.23 -9.22
N VAL A 269 -9.97 13.03 -8.70
CA VAL A 269 -10.19 11.81 -9.51
C VAL A 269 -11.28 12.04 -10.56
N ARG A 270 -12.45 12.56 -10.16
CA ARG A 270 -13.56 12.88 -11.09
C ARG A 270 -13.17 13.90 -12.15
N GLN A 271 -12.37 14.91 -11.80
CA GLN A 271 -11.87 15.89 -12.75
C GLN A 271 -10.95 15.25 -13.80
N VAL A 272 -10.04 14.38 -13.36
CA VAL A 272 -9.12 13.65 -14.28
C VAL A 272 -9.91 12.72 -15.19
N GLU A 273 -10.86 11.97 -14.65
CA GLU A 273 -11.74 11.07 -15.42
C GLU A 273 -12.46 11.84 -16.54
N GLY A 274 -13.08 12.99 -16.22
CA GLY A 274 -13.78 13.82 -17.19
C GLY A 274 -12.87 14.33 -18.33
N ASN A 275 -11.60 14.56 -18.06
CA ASN A 275 -10.64 15.05 -19.05
C ASN A 275 -10.06 13.93 -19.94
N MET A 276 -10.12 12.67 -19.54
CA MET A 276 -9.53 11.56 -20.31
C MET A 276 -10.18 11.34 -21.69
N GLY A 277 -11.41 11.87 -21.90
CA GLY A 277 -12.11 11.84 -23.20
C GLY A 277 -11.84 13.02 -24.13
N GLU A 278 -11.24 14.12 -23.64
CA GLU A 278 -11.08 15.37 -24.34
C GLU A 278 -9.61 15.65 -24.78
N ASN A 279 -9.40 15.90 -26.07
CA ASN A 279 -8.18 16.45 -26.69
C ASN A 279 -6.90 15.58 -26.82
N LYS A 280 -6.87 14.79 -27.91
CA LYS A 280 -5.70 13.96 -28.30
C LYS A 280 -4.48 14.75 -28.82
N GLU A 281 -4.65 15.91 -29.48
CA GLU A 281 -3.52 16.63 -30.14
C GLU A 281 -2.71 17.53 -29.21
N THR A 282 -3.34 18.14 -28.22
CA THR A 282 -2.68 19.04 -27.24
C THR A 282 -1.77 18.24 -26.29
N ILE A 283 -2.25 17.09 -25.85
CA ILE A 283 -1.54 16.19 -24.92
C ILE A 283 -0.19 15.71 -25.48
N GLY A 284 -0.10 15.44 -26.76
CA GLY A 284 1.15 14.95 -27.40
C GLY A 284 2.26 16.00 -27.45
N LYS A 285 1.92 17.29 -27.61
CA LYS A 285 2.91 18.39 -27.66
C LYS A 285 3.38 18.78 -26.27
N GLU A 286 2.47 18.82 -25.28
CA GLU A 286 2.79 19.16 -23.90
C GLU A 286 3.61 18.07 -23.20
N ARG A 287 3.33 16.79 -23.46
CA ARG A 287 4.16 15.67 -22.99
C ARG A 287 5.62 15.75 -23.44
N ARG A 288 5.92 16.26 -24.66
CA ARG A 288 7.30 16.43 -25.13
C ARG A 288 8.03 17.51 -24.36
N LEU A 289 7.39 18.63 -24.07
CA LEU A 289 7.99 19.75 -23.33
C LEU A 289 8.34 19.38 -21.88
N ILE A 290 7.56 18.49 -21.26
CA ILE A 290 7.79 18.03 -19.88
C ILE A 290 8.88 16.96 -19.81
N LYS A 291 9.07 16.14 -20.86
CA LYS A 291 10.04 15.01 -20.87
C LYS A 291 11.53 15.39 -20.95
N ASP A 292 11.87 16.62 -21.25
CA ASP A 292 13.28 17.00 -21.56
C ASP A 292 14.20 17.19 -20.36
N ALA A 293 13.72 17.04 -19.11
CA ALA A 293 14.55 17.15 -17.92
C ALA A 293 15.03 15.78 -17.40
N LYS A 294 16.20 15.32 -17.81
CA LYS A 294 16.79 14.01 -17.42
C LYS A 294 16.87 13.79 -15.90
N GLU A 295 17.24 14.80 -15.14
CA GLU A 295 17.35 14.69 -13.67
C GLU A 295 15.98 14.47 -13.02
N GLN A 296 14.96 15.20 -13.47
CA GLN A 296 13.61 15.07 -12.97
C GLN A 296 13.02 13.69 -13.32
N SER A 297 13.33 13.17 -14.49
CA SER A 297 12.92 11.83 -14.91
C SER A 297 13.55 10.75 -14.01
N ALA A 298 14.84 10.86 -13.68
CA ALA A 298 15.51 9.91 -12.80
C ALA A 298 14.92 9.91 -11.37
N LYS A 299 14.66 11.09 -10.81
CA LYS A 299 13.98 11.21 -9.50
C LYS A 299 12.59 10.60 -9.53
N ARG A 300 11.86 10.78 -10.64
CA ARG A 300 10.53 10.21 -10.83
C ARG A 300 10.56 8.68 -10.92
N GLU A 301 11.57 8.10 -11.55
CA GLU A 301 11.78 6.65 -11.59
C GLU A 301 11.94 6.07 -10.18
N VAL A 302 12.77 6.68 -9.33
CA VAL A 302 12.96 6.25 -7.94
C VAL A 302 11.68 6.42 -7.11
N PHE A 303 10.96 7.53 -7.31
CA PHE A 303 9.66 7.76 -6.67
C PHE A 303 8.69 6.63 -6.98
N TYR A 304 8.49 6.29 -8.27
CA TYR A 304 7.58 5.24 -8.69
C TYR A 304 8.06 3.85 -8.27
N GLN A 305 9.36 3.62 -8.23
CA GLN A 305 9.92 2.38 -7.71
C GLN A 305 9.60 2.20 -6.23
N ASN A 306 9.79 3.23 -5.40
CA ASN A 306 9.47 3.18 -3.97
C ASN A 306 7.97 3.07 -3.73
N LEU A 307 7.15 3.75 -4.53
CA LEU A 307 5.70 3.65 -4.49
C LEU A 307 5.22 2.20 -4.74
N PHE A 308 5.72 1.58 -5.80
CA PHE A 308 5.34 0.19 -6.12
C PHE A 308 5.85 -0.79 -5.07
N LEU A 309 7.10 -0.67 -4.63
CA LEU A 309 7.68 -1.49 -3.58
C LEU A 309 6.89 -1.40 -2.26
N TYR A 310 6.39 -0.21 -1.93
CA TYR A 310 5.53 -0.02 -0.76
C TYR A 310 4.25 -0.87 -0.88
N PHE A 311 3.47 -0.66 -1.94
CA PHE A 311 2.20 -1.39 -2.10
C PHE A 311 2.40 -2.89 -2.26
N LEU A 312 3.42 -3.32 -3.00
CA LEU A 312 3.78 -4.73 -3.10
C LEU A 312 4.05 -5.33 -1.71
N SER A 313 4.84 -4.66 -0.89
CA SER A 313 5.26 -5.20 0.41
C SER A 313 4.12 -5.24 1.42
N VAL A 314 3.23 -4.25 1.41
CA VAL A 314 2.12 -4.18 2.36
C VAL A 314 1.03 -5.21 2.04
N TYR A 315 0.79 -5.50 0.76
CA TYR A 315 -0.34 -6.35 0.38
C TYR A 315 0.05 -7.80 0.07
N PHE A 316 1.23 -8.05 -0.52
CA PHE A 316 1.56 -9.34 -1.13
C PHE A 316 1.44 -10.52 -0.17
N VAL A 317 2.04 -10.42 1.02
CA VAL A 317 2.08 -11.53 1.98
C VAL A 317 0.69 -11.86 2.53
N GLY A 318 -0.24 -10.89 2.53
CA GLY A 318 -1.65 -11.13 2.88
C GLY A 318 -2.34 -12.19 2.02
N GLY A 319 -1.84 -12.45 0.81
CA GLY A 319 -2.29 -13.55 -0.05
C GLY A 319 -2.13 -14.95 0.54
N ILE A 320 -1.41 -15.10 1.64
CA ILE A 320 -1.31 -16.35 2.42
C ILE A 320 -2.70 -16.79 2.92
N TYR A 321 -3.54 -15.85 3.31
CA TYR A 321 -4.84 -16.13 3.93
C TYR A 321 -5.95 -16.48 2.92
N ASP A 322 -5.88 -15.92 1.72
CA ASP A 322 -6.93 -16.07 0.69
C ASP A 322 -6.46 -16.83 -0.57
N GLY A 323 -5.15 -17.09 -0.70
CA GLY A 323 -4.57 -17.75 -1.86
C GLY A 323 -4.52 -16.86 -3.12
N MET A 324 -4.76 -15.56 -3.00
CA MET A 324 -4.92 -14.62 -4.13
C MET A 324 -3.67 -13.76 -4.35
N LEU A 325 -2.48 -14.36 -4.41
CA LEU A 325 -1.22 -13.61 -4.53
C LEU A 325 -1.20 -12.68 -5.76
N TYR A 326 -1.76 -13.12 -6.89
CA TYR A 326 -1.77 -12.29 -8.10
C TYR A 326 -2.70 -11.07 -7.95
N THR A 327 -3.83 -11.21 -7.24
CA THR A 327 -4.73 -10.10 -6.93
C THR A 327 -4.05 -9.07 -6.02
N LYS A 328 -3.21 -9.51 -5.07
CA LYS A 328 -2.40 -8.59 -4.26
C LYS A 328 -1.38 -7.81 -5.12
N VAL A 329 -0.79 -8.44 -6.12
CA VAL A 329 0.08 -7.74 -7.08
C VAL A 329 -0.73 -6.82 -8.00
N LYS A 330 -1.90 -7.24 -8.48
CA LYS A 330 -2.81 -6.35 -9.24
C LYS A 330 -3.18 -5.11 -8.43
N LEU A 331 -3.39 -5.24 -7.13
CA LEU A 331 -3.66 -4.10 -6.23
C LEU A 331 -2.48 -3.11 -6.20
N ALA A 332 -1.26 -3.61 -6.10
CA ALA A 332 -0.06 -2.76 -6.16
C ALA A 332 0.09 -2.08 -7.53
N VAL A 333 -0.17 -2.81 -8.63
CA VAL A 333 -0.15 -2.27 -10.00
C VAL A 333 -1.23 -1.21 -10.21
N PHE A 334 -2.45 -1.47 -9.74
CA PHE A 334 -3.56 -0.51 -9.80
C PHE A 334 -3.21 0.78 -9.06
N SER A 335 -2.70 0.66 -7.83
CA SER A 335 -2.28 1.82 -7.02
C SER A 335 -1.21 2.64 -7.75
N PHE A 336 -0.21 1.97 -8.31
CA PHE A 336 0.84 2.59 -9.12
C PHE A 336 0.26 3.30 -10.36
N LEU A 337 -0.64 2.64 -11.11
CA LEU A 337 -1.25 3.20 -12.32
C LEU A 337 -2.08 4.44 -12.03
N ILE A 338 -2.95 4.39 -11.03
CA ILE A 338 -3.81 5.52 -10.68
C ILE A 338 -2.99 6.70 -10.21
N ILE A 339 -2.03 6.51 -9.31
CA ILE A 339 -1.20 7.61 -8.81
C ILE A 339 -0.35 8.20 -9.93
N ARG A 340 0.24 7.36 -10.81
CA ARG A 340 0.98 7.81 -11.99
C ARG A 340 0.11 8.66 -12.90
N GLU A 341 -1.09 8.19 -13.24
CA GLU A 341 -2.00 8.92 -14.12
C GLU A 341 -2.43 10.25 -13.52
N LEU A 342 -2.80 10.29 -12.25
CA LEU A 342 -3.18 11.54 -11.56
C LEU A 342 -2.04 12.57 -11.56
N ILE A 343 -0.80 12.12 -11.36
CA ILE A 343 0.39 12.97 -11.44
C ILE A 343 0.57 13.49 -12.88
N GLU A 344 0.57 12.59 -13.88
CA GLU A 344 0.75 12.94 -15.29
C GLU A 344 -0.32 13.92 -15.78
N GLN A 345 -1.59 13.71 -15.45
CA GLN A 345 -2.69 14.60 -15.85
C GLN A 345 -2.58 16.00 -15.20
N LYS A 346 -2.14 16.05 -13.95
CA LYS A 346 -1.89 17.33 -13.30
C LYS A 346 -0.70 18.08 -13.89
N GLU A 347 0.40 17.36 -14.21
CA GLU A 347 1.57 17.93 -14.89
C GLU A 347 1.20 18.47 -16.28
N LEU A 348 0.40 17.74 -17.05
CA LEU A 348 -0.11 18.19 -18.35
C LEU A 348 -0.96 19.44 -18.22
N LYS A 349 -1.86 19.48 -17.26
CA LYS A 349 -2.73 20.63 -16.99
C LYS A 349 -1.94 21.89 -16.59
N GLU A 350 -0.89 21.71 -15.78
CA GLU A 350 -0.07 22.82 -15.28
C GLU A 350 1.09 23.19 -16.24
N GLY A 351 1.37 22.38 -17.24
CA GLY A 351 2.46 22.58 -18.21
C GLY A 351 3.88 22.51 -17.59
N ARG A 352 4.00 21.84 -16.42
CA ARG A 352 5.26 21.73 -15.68
C ARG A 352 5.36 20.41 -14.93
N TRP A 353 6.58 20.03 -14.57
CA TRP A 353 6.80 19.00 -13.57
C TRP A 353 6.25 19.41 -12.20
N LEU A 354 5.54 18.48 -11.54
CA LEU A 354 5.12 18.69 -10.16
C LEU A 354 6.32 18.63 -9.22
N ARG A 355 6.31 19.47 -8.20
CA ARG A 355 7.29 19.42 -7.10
C ARG A 355 7.11 18.12 -6.31
N GLU A 356 8.15 17.68 -5.62
CA GLU A 356 8.10 16.48 -4.78
C GLU A 356 6.91 16.48 -3.81
N GLU A 357 6.63 17.63 -3.18
CA GLU A 357 5.51 17.76 -2.25
C GLU A 357 4.16 17.51 -2.93
N GLU A 358 3.97 17.97 -4.14
CA GLU A 358 2.72 17.78 -4.90
C GLU A 358 2.53 16.31 -5.29
N THR A 359 3.62 15.58 -5.57
CA THR A 359 3.57 14.18 -5.98
C THR A 359 3.31 13.23 -4.80
N TRP A 360 4.07 13.36 -3.70
CA TRP A 360 3.83 12.49 -2.55
C TRP A 360 2.47 12.79 -1.90
N LYS A 361 1.95 14.02 -2.03
CA LYS A 361 0.62 14.38 -1.55
C LYS A 361 -0.48 13.62 -2.29
N ILE A 362 -0.39 13.47 -3.61
CA ILE A 362 -1.34 12.66 -4.40
C ILE A 362 -1.28 11.20 -3.94
N ALA A 363 -0.09 10.63 -3.77
CA ALA A 363 0.08 9.26 -3.32
C ALA A 363 -0.44 9.04 -1.89
N TRP A 364 -0.20 9.98 -0.99
CA TRP A 364 -0.73 9.97 0.36
C TRP A 364 -2.26 10.00 0.40
N GLN A 365 -2.88 10.90 -0.36
CA GLN A 365 -4.33 11.02 -0.43
C GLN A 365 -4.98 9.75 -1.01
N TYR A 366 -4.36 9.15 -2.04
CA TYR A 366 -4.77 7.85 -2.55
C TYR A 366 -4.70 6.77 -1.47
N ALA A 367 -3.56 6.62 -0.82
CA ALA A 367 -3.37 5.61 0.22
C ALA A 367 -4.38 5.79 1.36
N ARG A 368 -4.66 7.02 1.75
CA ARG A 368 -5.65 7.33 2.77
C ARG A 368 -7.07 6.96 2.33
N GLN A 369 -7.44 7.25 1.08
CA GLN A 369 -8.74 6.88 0.53
C GLN A 369 -8.96 5.35 0.55
N ILE A 370 -7.90 4.56 0.35
CA ILE A 370 -7.99 3.10 0.31
C ILE A 370 -7.75 2.46 1.68
N GLU A 371 -6.66 2.81 2.37
CA GLU A 371 -6.20 2.12 3.59
C GLU A 371 -7.02 2.48 4.85
N HIS A 372 -7.78 3.58 4.85
CA HIS A 372 -8.62 3.97 5.98
C HIS A 372 -10.06 3.42 5.91
N SER A 373 -10.40 2.65 4.90
CA SER A 373 -11.68 1.97 4.78
C SER A 373 -11.46 0.51 4.35
N SER A 374 -11.83 -0.43 5.21
CA SER A 374 -11.83 -1.84 4.84
C SER A 374 -12.78 -2.11 3.68
N TYR A 375 -13.93 -1.42 3.64
CA TYR A 375 -14.89 -1.50 2.54
C TYR A 375 -14.26 -1.10 1.19
N ASN A 376 -13.50 0.01 1.15
CA ASN A 376 -12.85 0.45 -0.08
C ASN A 376 -11.79 -0.53 -0.56
N LEU A 377 -11.01 -1.09 0.36
CA LEU A 377 -9.98 -2.08 0.03
C LEU A 377 -10.60 -3.39 -0.46
N GLU A 378 -11.58 -3.93 0.27
CA GLU A 378 -12.31 -5.15 -0.10
C GLU A 378 -13.01 -5.00 -1.45
N ARG A 379 -13.69 -3.86 -1.66
CA ARG A 379 -14.36 -3.56 -2.93
C ARG A 379 -13.38 -3.51 -4.10
N LEU A 380 -12.20 -2.90 -3.89
CA LEU A 380 -11.16 -2.85 -4.91
C LEU A 380 -10.60 -4.24 -5.22
N GLU A 381 -10.38 -5.08 -4.22
CA GLU A 381 -9.93 -6.47 -4.42
C GLU A 381 -10.95 -7.29 -5.22
N GLU A 382 -12.25 -7.15 -4.93
CA GLU A 382 -13.33 -7.81 -5.68
C GLU A 382 -13.34 -7.37 -7.15
N GLU A 383 -13.19 -6.09 -7.43
CA GLU A 383 -13.11 -5.55 -8.79
C GLU A 383 -11.91 -6.13 -9.56
N LEU A 384 -10.75 -6.14 -8.92
CA LEU A 384 -9.50 -6.66 -9.48
C LEU A 384 -9.57 -8.16 -9.79
N GLU A 385 -10.32 -8.93 -9.00
CA GLU A 385 -10.44 -10.37 -9.18
C GLU A 385 -11.44 -10.72 -10.28
N SER A 386 -12.60 -10.08 -10.30
CA SER A 386 -13.76 -10.51 -11.06
C SER A 386 -13.85 -9.92 -12.47
N LYS A 387 -13.26 -8.76 -12.75
CA LYS A 387 -13.47 -8.06 -14.03
C LYS A 387 -12.38 -8.32 -15.06
N GLU A 388 -12.77 -8.62 -16.29
CA GLU A 388 -11.89 -8.82 -17.44
C GLU A 388 -10.98 -7.59 -17.72
N ALA A 389 -11.46 -6.39 -17.38
CA ALA A 389 -10.68 -5.15 -17.48
C ALA A 389 -9.36 -5.20 -16.68
N PHE A 390 -9.25 -6.09 -15.69
CA PHE A 390 -8.06 -6.35 -14.89
C PHE A 390 -7.36 -7.66 -15.24
N SER A 391 -7.58 -8.17 -16.46
CA SER A 391 -6.76 -9.26 -16.98
C SER A 391 -5.30 -8.82 -17.13
N LEU A 392 -4.39 -9.80 -17.15
CA LEU A 392 -2.95 -9.52 -17.35
C LEU A 392 -2.71 -8.65 -18.60
N GLU A 393 -3.38 -8.99 -19.71
CA GLU A 393 -3.23 -8.31 -20.98
C GLU A 393 -3.65 -6.83 -20.90
N MET A 394 -4.83 -6.55 -20.37
CA MET A 394 -5.34 -5.18 -20.25
C MET A 394 -4.50 -4.31 -19.31
N MET A 395 -4.07 -4.86 -18.20
CA MET A 395 -3.18 -4.15 -17.28
C MET A 395 -1.79 -3.91 -17.89
N LEU A 396 -1.26 -4.83 -18.71
CA LEU A 396 -0.01 -4.64 -19.43
C LEU A 396 -0.09 -3.45 -20.40
N TYR A 397 -1.19 -3.31 -21.15
CA TYR A 397 -1.43 -2.12 -21.98
C TYR A 397 -1.40 -0.82 -21.14
N CYS A 398 -2.03 -0.83 -19.96
CA CYS A 398 -2.02 0.35 -19.10
C CYS A 398 -0.64 0.69 -18.53
N VAL A 399 0.16 -0.32 -18.20
CA VAL A 399 1.49 -0.13 -17.61
C VAL A 399 2.51 0.37 -18.63
N LEU A 400 2.45 -0.15 -19.87
CA LEU A 400 3.50 0.01 -20.90
C LEU A 400 3.19 1.07 -21.98
N ALA A 401 2.01 1.69 -21.93
CA ALA A 401 1.59 2.74 -22.88
C ALA A 401 2.29 4.08 -22.69
#